data_e744b2cdde61817f0408da136a58ac60
#
_entry.id   e744b2cdde61817f0408da136a58ac60
#
_cell.length_a   1.000
_cell.length_b   1.000
_cell.length_c   1.000
_cell.angle_alpha   90.00
_cell.angle_beta   90.00
_cell.angle_gamma   90.00
#
_symmetry.space_group_name_H-M   'P 1'
#
loop_
_entity.id
_entity.type
_entity.pdbx_description
1 polymer ?
#
loop_
_entity_poly.entity_id
_entity_poly.type
_entity_poly.pdbx_seq_one_letter_code
_entity_poly.pdbx_strand_id
1 'polypeptide(L)'
;MNCPHCQEKFGFNDNISREEFAAFIGNHNTDYYLDFIHKTENNNRFSSWNWPCFFLGSYWLLYRKLYVLASILIILTFASSRLFAPKMHIFLMLIVHIVLTMFANAIYLNNSKRKIRLIKVNIMNLNATQYINRLHKKGGVNLVAPLILVAIYVSVIIISIVLFFLFATTVNPTNFVSPSYHF
;
A
#
# COMPACT_ATOMS: atom_id res chain seq x y z
N MET A 1 -10.38 33.39 19.43
CA MET A 1 -10.92 33.48 18.07
C MET A 1 -11.49 32.11 17.73
N ASN A 2 -12.84 31.98 17.75
CA ASN A 2 -13.51 30.74 17.36
C ASN A 2 -13.69 30.75 15.83
N CYS A 3 -12.92 29.94 15.12
CA CYS A 3 -13.12 29.74 13.69
C CYS A 3 -14.37 28.86 13.50
N PRO A 4 -15.46 29.34 12.84
CA PRO A 4 -16.67 28.54 12.65
C PRO A 4 -16.44 27.29 11.78
N HIS A 5 -15.35 27.26 11.01
CA HIS A 5 -14.99 26.12 10.14
C HIS A 5 -14.25 24.98 10.87
N CYS A 6 -13.76 25.22 12.11
CA CYS A 6 -13.02 24.24 12.90
C CYS A 6 -13.91 23.31 13.73
N GLN A 7 -15.23 23.54 13.77
CA GLN A 7 -16.19 22.73 14.55
C GLN A 7 -17.06 21.78 13.70
N GLU A 8 -16.80 21.67 12.41
CA GLU A 8 -17.50 20.67 11.60
C GLU A 8 -17.12 19.26 12.06
N LYS A 9 -17.95 18.70 12.94
CA LYS A 9 -17.87 17.29 13.33
C LYS A 9 -18.29 16.47 12.12
N PHE A 10 -17.40 15.62 11.62
CA PHE A 10 -17.77 14.64 10.61
C PHE A 10 -18.87 13.72 11.15
N GLY A 11 -20.00 13.66 10.45
CA GLY A 11 -21.30 13.12 10.88
C GLY A 11 -21.41 11.60 11.04
N PHE A 12 -20.32 10.85 11.08
CA PHE A 12 -20.31 9.52 11.68
C PHE A 12 -20.02 9.69 13.17
N ASN A 13 -20.71 8.94 14.01
CA ASN A 13 -20.64 8.86 15.48
C ASN A 13 -19.21 8.68 16.07
N ASP A 14 -18.20 9.07 15.31
CA ASP A 14 -16.79 9.06 15.61
C ASP A 14 -16.38 10.47 16.04
N ASN A 15 -16.06 10.65 17.31
CA ASN A 15 -15.49 11.88 17.88
C ASN A 15 -14.09 12.23 17.29
N ILE A 16 -13.91 12.15 15.97
CA ILE A 16 -12.65 12.45 15.29
C ILE A 16 -12.82 13.77 14.55
N SER A 17 -11.99 14.77 14.88
CA SER A 17 -12.04 16.07 14.23
C SER A 17 -11.33 16.06 12.87
N ARG A 18 -11.66 17.05 12.01
CA ARG A 18 -10.96 17.26 10.72
C ARG A 18 -9.47 17.48 10.92
N GLU A 19 -9.08 18.19 11.99
CA GLU A 19 -7.70 18.46 12.35
C GLU A 19 -6.93 17.19 12.74
N GLU A 20 -7.57 16.30 13.51
CA GLU A 20 -7.01 15.00 13.87
C GLU A 20 -6.76 14.13 12.62
N PHE A 21 -7.70 14.17 11.67
CA PHE A 21 -7.53 13.49 10.38
C PHE A 21 -6.41 14.10 9.56
N ALA A 22 -6.38 15.41 9.41
CA ALA A 22 -5.32 16.12 8.70
C ALA A 22 -3.94 15.81 9.29
N ALA A 23 -3.82 15.87 10.63
CA ALA A 23 -2.61 15.52 11.35
C ALA A 23 -2.19 14.05 11.10
N PHE A 24 -3.16 13.13 11.03
CA PHE A 24 -2.86 11.71 10.78
C PHE A 24 -2.48 11.45 9.33
N ILE A 25 -3.16 12.04 8.33
CA ILE A 25 -2.85 11.86 6.90
C ILE A 25 -1.46 12.46 6.59
N GLY A 26 -1.09 13.57 7.25
CA GLY A 26 0.14 14.32 6.99
C GLY A 26 0.07 15.12 5.70
N ASN A 27 1.18 15.69 5.24
CA ASN A 27 1.23 16.68 4.16
C ASN A 27 0.94 16.11 2.74
N HIS A 28 0.85 14.77 2.58
CA HIS A 28 0.67 14.15 1.27
C HIS A 28 -0.81 13.88 0.96
N ASN A 29 -1.38 14.71 0.07
CA ASN A 29 -2.76 14.58 -0.44
C ASN A 29 -3.84 14.74 0.65
N THR A 30 -3.60 15.57 1.66
CA THR A 30 -4.53 15.81 2.77
C THR A 30 -5.86 16.31 2.25
N ASP A 31 -5.88 17.31 1.38
CA ASP A 31 -7.09 17.91 0.81
C ASP A 31 -7.92 16.89 0.02
N TYR A 32 -7.27 16.02 -0.75
CA TYR A 32 -7.93 14.94 -1.48
C TYR A 32 -8.69 14.00 -0.53
N TYR A 33 -8.08 13.59 0.58
CA TYR A 33 -8.74 12.68 1.52
C TYR A 33 -9.80 13.38 2.36
N LEU A 34 -9.62 14.65 2.70
CA LEU A 34 -10.64 15.44 3.40
C LEU A 34 -11.88 15.68 2.51
N ASP A 35 -11.67 15.96 1.22
CA ASP A 35 -12.75 16.05 0.23
C ASP A 35 -13.46 14.70 0.04
N PHE A 36 -12.71 13.61 -0.03
CA PHE A 36 -13.28 12.26 -0.10
C PHE A 36 -14.15 11.93 1.14
N ILE A 37 -13.69 12.28 2.35
CA ILE A 37 -14.46 12.11 3.59
C ILE A 37 -15.78 12.89 3.48
N HIS A 38 -15.71 14.16 3.12
CA HIS A 38 -16.88 15.03 2.99
C HIS A 38 -17.90 14.47 1.97
N LYS A 39 -17.43 14.00 0.81
CA LYS A 39 -18.28 13.37 -0.21
C LYS A 39 -18.88 12.05 0.26
N THR A 40 -18.15 11.28 1.02
CA THR A 40 -18.62 9.99 1.57
C THR A 40 -19.72 10.20 2.60
N GLU A 41 -19.57 11.21 3.45
CA GLU A 41 -20.54 11.54 4.50
C GLU A 41 -21.85 12.11 3.93
N ASN A 42 -21.75 12.98 2.93
CA ASN A 42 -22.93 13.63 2.35
C ASN A 42 -23.72 12.75 1.38
N ASN A 43 -23.03 11.85 0.65
CA ASN A 43 -23.64 11.09 -0.46
C ASN A 43 -23.68 9.58 -0.23
N ASN A 44 -23.30 9.07 0.93
CA ASN A 44 -23.14 7.62 1.22
C ASN A 44 -22.31 6.85 0.16
N ARG A 45 -21.38 7.53 -0.51
CA ARG A 45 -20.54 6.92 -1.54
C ARG A 45 -19.27 6.35 -0.90
N PHE A 46 -19.21 5.03 -0.75
CA PHE A 46 -18.05 4.32 -0.19
C PHE A 46 -16.99 3.92 -1.24
N SER A 47 -17.27 4.08 -2.52
CA SER A 47 -16.34 3.72 -3.59
C SER A 47 -15.87 4.96 -4.35
N SER A 48 -14.57 5.00 -4.62
CA SER A 48 -13.96 5.98 -5.50
C SER A 48 -12.73 5.37 -6.15
N TRP A 49 -12.50 5.72 -7.42
CA TRP A 49 -11.35 5.21 -8.16
C TRP A 49 -10.05 5.82 -7.63
N ASN A 50 -9.08 4.95 -7.31
CA ASN A 50 -7.77 5.36 -6.81
C ASN A 50 -6.68 5.00 -7.84
N TRP A 51 -6.31 5.96 -8.71
CA TRP A 51 -5.31 5.76 -9.74
C TRP A 51 -3.95 5.30 -9.21
N PRO A 52 -3.38 5.90 -8.14
CA PRO A 52 -2.15 5.39 -7.54
C PRO A 52 -2.25 3.93 -7.09
N CYS A 53 -3.36 3.51 -6.52
CA CYS A 53 -3.58 2.12 -6.14
C CYS A 53 -3.72 1.22 -7.39
N PHE A 54 -4.37 1.70 -8.45
CA PHE A 54 -4.51 0.95 -9.69
C PHE A 54 -3.15 0.62 -10.33
N PHE A 55 -2.26 1.60 -10.43
CA PHE A 55 -0.94 1.38 -11.04
C PHE A 55 0.07 0.71 -10.11
N LEU A 56 0.03 1.02 -8.82
CA LEU A 56 1.06 0.61 -7.86
C LEU A 56 0.64 -0.59 -6.98
N GLY A 57 -0.66 -0.92 -6.86
CA GLY A 57 -1.16 -2.07 -6.12
C GLY A 57 -0.58 -2.19 -4.71
N SER A 58 0.16 -3.29 -4.47
CA SER A 58 0.80 -3.58 -3.17
C SER A 58 1.77 -2.48 -2.72
N TYR A 59 2.46 -1.82 -3.66
CA TYR A 59 3.38 -0.72 -3.34
C TYR A 59 2.65 0.47 -2.75
N TRP A 60 1.45 0.82 -3.28
CA TRP A 60 0.61 1.88 -2.72
C TRP A 60 0.11 1.51 -1.32
N LEU A 61 -0.27 0.25 -1.09
CA LEU A 61 -0.68 -0.22 0.24
C LEU A 61 0.46 -0.10 1.26
N LEU A 62 1.68 -0.50 0.90
CA LEU A 62 2.88 -0.35 1.74
C LEU A 62 3.19 1.12 2.01
N TYR A 63 3.11 1.96 0.97
CA TYR A 63 3.31 3.41 1.07
C TYR A 63 2.33 4.04 2.07
N ARG A 64 1.06 3.62 2.07
CA ARG A 64 0.01 4.10 2.99
C ARG A 64 -0.02 3.37 4.34
N LYS A 65 1.00 2.58 4.65
CA LYS A 65 1.12 1.81 5.92
C LYS A 65 -0.04 0.84 6.16
N LEU A 66 -0.62 0.30 5.07
CA LEU A 66 -1.63 -0.76 5.08
C LEU A 66 -0.96 -2.14 4.98
N TYR A 67 -0.01 -2.42 5.87
CA TYR A 67 0.89 -3.58 5.78
C TYR A 67 0.16 -4.91 5.74
N VAL A 68 -0.87 -5.09 6.57
CA VAL A 68 -1.65 -6.35 6.60
C VAL A 68 -2.31 -6.61 5.25
N LEU A 69 -2.96 -5.61 4.65
CA LEU A 69 -3.61 -5.77 3.35
C LEU A 69 -2.58 -5.99 2.24
N ALA A 70 -1.45 -5.29 2.28
CA ALA A 70 -0.35 -5.49 1.35
C ALA A 70 0.19 -6.93 1.43
N SER A 71 0.42 -7.46 2.63
CA SER A 71 0.88 -8.84 2.84
C SER A 71 -0.11 -9.86 2.32
N ILE A 72 -1.40 -9.68 2.58
CA ILE A 72 -2.46 -10.55 2.06
C ILE A 72 -2.44 -10.55 0.53
N LEU A 73 -2.35 -9.38 -0.10
CA LEU A 73 -2.32 -9.27 -1.56
C LEU A 73 -1.08 -9.94 -2.17
N ILE A 74 0.09 -9.77 -1.56
CA ILE A 74 1.34 -10.41 -1.99
C ILE A 74 1.22 -11.94 -1.88
N ILE A 75 0.73 -12.45 -0.76
CA ILE A 75 0.54 -13.90 -0.54
C ILE A 75 -0.49 -14.45 -1.55
N LEU A 76 -1.59 -13.74 -1.76
CA LEU A 76 -2.62 -14.13 -2.73
C LEU A 76 -2.07 -14.20 -4.15
N THR A 77 -1.26 -13.22 -4.55
CA THR A 77 -0.59 -13.18 -5.86
C THR A 77 0.34 -14.39 -6.02
N PHE A 78 1.15 -14.68 -5.01
CA PHE A 78 2.07 -15.83 -5.04
C PHE A 78 1.31 -17.15 -5.04
N ALA A 79 0.32 -17.34 -4.18
CA ALA A 79 -0.46 -18.57 -4.10
C ALA A 79 -1.24 -18.83 -5.41
N SER A 80 -1.91 -17.82 -5.95
CA SER A 80 -2.67 -17.96 -7.20
C SER A 80 -1.77 -18.28 -8.40
N SER A 81 -0.54 -17.76 -8.45
CA SER A 81 0.41 -18.09 -9.51
C SER A 81 0.88 -19.55 -9.50
N ARG A 82 0.76 -20.22 -8.34
CA ARG A 82 1.12 -21.65 -8.18
C ARG A 82 -0.08 -22.58 -8.41
N LEU A 83 -1.29 -22.11 -8.12
CA LEU A 83 -2.50 -22.93 -8.16
C LEU A 83 -3.21 -22.88 -9.53
N PHE A 84 -3.07 -21.81 -10.27
CA PHE A 84 -3.81 -21.57 -11.52
C PHE A 84 -2.88 -21.49 -12.73
N ALA A 85 -3.41 -21.88 -13.89
CA ALA A 85 -2.74 -21.65 -15.15
C ALA A 85 -2.49 -20.13 -15.38
N PRO A 86 -1.43 -19.72 -16.08
CA PRO A 86 -1.04 -18.31 -16.21
C PRO A 86 -2.16 -17.37 -16.65
N LYS A 87 -2.98 -17.79 -17.61
CA LYS A 87 -4.12 -16.99 -18.11
C LYS A 87 -5.19 -16.76 -17.02
N MET A 88 -5.52 -17.81 -16.26
CA MET A 88 -6.48 -17.73 -15.15
C MET A 88 -5.95 -16.88 -14.02
N HIS A 89 -4.65 -17.03 -13.67
CA HIS A 89 -4.01 -16.20 -12.67
C HIS A 89 -4.09 -14.70 -13.03
N ILE A 90 -3.72 -14.33 -14.27
CA ILE A 90 -3.77 -12.93 -14.73
C ILE A 90 -5.19 -12.38 -14.64
N PHE A 91 -6.19 -13.14 -15.10
CA PHE A 91 -7.59 -12.72 -15.06
C PHE A 91 -8.10 -12.53 -13.62
N LEU A 92 -7.81 -13.49 -12.74
CA LEU A 92 -8.18 -13.39 -11.33
C LEU A 92 -7.55 -12.18 -10.66
N MET A 93 -6.24 -11.96 -10.88
CA MET A 93 -5.52 -10.83 -10.29
C MET A 93 -5.99 -9.49 -10.84
N LEU A 94 -6.41 -9.42 -12.11
CA LEU A 94 -7.01 -8.22 -12.68
C LEU A 94 -8.32 -7.84 -11.96
N ILE A 95 -9.19 -8.81 -11.71
CA ILE A 95 -10.44 -8.59 -10.97
C ILE A 95 -10.14 -8.10 -9.55
N VAL A 96 -9.26 -8.79 -8.84
CA VAL A 96 -8.85 -8.41 -7.48
C VAL A 96 -8.31 -6.97 -7.46
N HIS A 97 -7.51 -6.61 -8.47
CA HIS A 97 -6.89 -5.29 -8.58
C HIS A 97 -7.92 -4.18 -8.83
N ILE A 98 -8.89 -4.42 -9.72
CA ILE A 98 -9.99 -3.49 -9.99
C ILE A 98 -10.82 -3.26 -8.71
N VAL A 99 -11.23 -4.35 -8.03
CA VAL A 99 -12.00 -4.26 -6.79
C VAL A 99 -11.22 -3.50 -5.71
N LEU A 100 -9.94 -3.85 -5.52
CA LEU A 100 -9.08 -3.16 -4.58
C LEU A 100 -9.02 -1.65 -4.88
N THR A 101 -8.84 -1.27 -6.14
CA THR A 101 -8.75 0.12 -6.59
C THR A 101 -10.01 0.92 -6.28
N MET A 102 -11.19 0.31 -6.47
CA MET A 102 -12.49 0.95 -6.17
C MET A 102 -12.67 1.21 -4.67
N PHE A 103 -12.17 0.35 -3.81
CA PHE A 103 -12.36 0.45 -2.36
C PHE A 103 -11.11 0.96 -1.60
N ALA A 104 -10.00 1.21 -2.29
CA ALA A 104 -8.74 1.59 -1.67
C ALA A 104 -8.84 2.82 -0.75
N ASN A 105 -9.56 3.86 -1.17
CA ASN A 105 -9.76 5.07 -0.38
C ASN A 105 -10.62 4.80 0.87
N ALA A 106 -11.69 4.03 0.74
CA ALA A 106 -12.54 3.67 1.87
C ALA A 106 -11.79 2.78 2.89
N ILE A 107 -11.00 1.83 2.41
CA ILE A 107 -10.15 0.97 3.25
C ILE A 107 -9.12 1.81 4.00
N TYR A 108 -8.45 2.74 3.30
CA TYR A 108 -7.49 3.65 3.93
C TYR A 108 -8.16 4.54 4.99
N LEU A 109 -9.32 5.09 4.68
CA LEU A 109 -10.11 5.91 5.60
C LEU A 109 -10.51 5.14 6.86
N ASN A 110 -11.07 3.94 6.71
CA ASN A 110 -11.46 3.10 7.84
C ASN A 110 -10.27 2.69 8.72
N ASN A 111 -9.14 2.35 8.11
CA ASN A 111 -7.92 2.03 8.84
C ASN A 111 -7.38 3.26 9.59
N SER A 112 -7.45 4.44 8.98
CA SER A 112 -7.04 5.71 9.61
C SER A 112 -7.93 6.03 10.81
N LYS A 113 -9.26 5.96 10.65
CA LYS A 113 -10.24 6.13 11.74
C LYS A 113 -9.95 5.18 12.91
N ARG A 114 -9.74 3.89 12.62
CA ARG A 114 -9.42 2.90 13.64
C ARG A 114 -8.12 3.24 14.39
N LYS A 115 -7.07 3.64 13.68
CA LYS A 115 -5.78 3.99 14.29
C LYS A 115 -5.89 5.26 15.14
N ILE A 116 -6.60 6.29 14.68
CA ILE A 116 -6.82 7.53 15.45
C ILE A 116 -7.58 7.21 16.74
N ARG A 117 -8.66 6.40 16.68
CA ARG A 117 -9.39 5.96 17.88
C ARG A 117 -8.51 5.22 18.88
N LEU A 118 -7.68 4.28 18.41
CA LEU A 118 -6.76 3.54 19.28
C LEU A 118 -5.74 4.48 19.96
N ILE A 119 -5.26 5.49 19.23
CA ILE A 119 -4.37 6.49 19.82
C ILE A 119 -5.14 7.31 20.87
N LYS A 120 -6.38 7.72 20.58
CA LYS A 120 -7.23 8.55 21.46
C LYS A 120 -7.58 7.84 22.78
N VAL A 121 -7.90 6.54 22.74
CA VAL A 121 -8.21 5.75 23.94
C VAL A 121 -6.97 5.57 24.83
N ASN A 122 -5.78 5.45 24.24
CA ASN A 122 -4.53 5.23 25.00
C ASN A 122 -3.89 6.52 25.56
N ILE A 123 -4.64 7.65 25.58
CA ILE A 123 -4.08 9.00 25.81
C ILE A 123 -4.52 9.64 27.13
N MET A 124 -4.97 8.90 28.09
CA MET A 124 -5.47 9.50 29.35
C MET A 124 -4.51 10.49 30.04
N ASN A 125 -3.22 10.59 29.63
CA ASN A 125 -2.20 11.43 30.26
C ASN A 125 -1.33 12.27 29.30
N LEU A 126 -1.76 12.52 28.05
CA LEU A 126 -0.93 13.27 27.09
C LEU A 126 -1.45 14.70 26.86
N ASN A 127 -0.48 15.65 26.75
CA ASN A 127 -0.77 17.01 26.31
C ASN A 127 -1.17 17.02 24.83
N ALA A 128 -1.95 18.04 24.41
CA ALA A 128 -2.43 18.20 23.03
C ALA A 128 -1.32 18.10 21.98
N THR A 129 -0.17 18.72 22.22
CA THR A 129 1.01 18.67 21.34
C THR A 129 1.58 17.25 21.18
N GLN A 130 1.66 16.49 22.26
CA GLN A 130 2.13 15.10 22.26
C GLN A 130 1.16 14.19 21.49
N TYR A 131 -0.13 14.47 21.59
CA TYR A 131 -1.17 13.78 20.83
C TYR A 131 -1.01 13.97 19.33
N ILE A 132 -0.94 15.22 18.89
CA ILE A 132 -0.76 15.55 17.47
C ILE A 132 0.55 14.92 16.92
N ASN A 133 1.64 14.99 17.67
CA ASN A 133 2.91 14.36 17.28
C ASN A 133 2.78 12.83 17.15
N ARG A 134 2.00 12.16 17.98
CA ARG A 134 1.72 10.73 17.85
C ARG A 134 0.87 10.43 16.61
N LEU A 135 -0.11 11.26 16.28
CA LEU A 135 -0.89 11.13 15.05
C LEU A 135 0.03 11.20 13.82
N HIS A 136 0.90 12.21 13.74
CA HIS A 136 1.88 12.35 12.66
C HIS A 136 2.83 11.14 12.54
N LYS A 137 3.34 10.65 13.66
CA LYS A 137 4.27 9.51 13.68
C LYS A 137 3.61 8.20 13.21
N LYS A 138 2.39 7.94 13.64
CA LYS A 138 1.63 6.71 13.29
C LYS A 138 0.94 6.79 11.93
N GLY A 139 0.57 7.98 11.52
CA GLY A 139 -0.01 8.28 10.21
C GLY A 139 1.04 8.53 9.13
N GLY A 140 0.69 9.39 8.17
CA GLY A 140 1.52 9.76 7.04
C GLY A 140 1.82 8.60 6.09
N VAL A 141 2.95 8.69 5.41
CA VAL A 141 3.40 7.73 4.40
C VAL A 141 4.73 7.08 4.79
N ASN A 142 5.04 5.95 4.18
CA ASN A 142 6.32 5.26 4.34
C ASN A 142 6.88 4.89 2.96
N LEU A 143 7.92 5.58 2.51
CA LEU A 143 8.60 5.29 1.25
C LEU A 143 9.55 4.09 1.35
N VAL A 144 10.05 3.79 2.55
CA VAL A 144 11.04 2.72 2.74
C VAL A 144 10.43 1.35 2.46
N ALA A 145 9.18 1.12 2.91
CA ALA A 145 8.53 -0.18 2.75
C ALA A 145 8.34 -0.62 1.28
N PRO A 146 7.81 0.22 0.36
CA PRO A 146 7.76 -0.14 -1.05
C PRO A 146 9.14 -0.27 -1.70
N LEU A 147 10.15 0.51 -1.31
CA LEU A 147 11.52 0.39 -1.82
C LEU A 147 12.16 -0.94 -1.43
N ILE A 148 11.95 -1.42 -0.21
CA ILE A 148 12.40 -2.75 0.22
C ILE A 148 11.76 -3.83 -0.66
N LEU A 149 10.46 -3.74 -0.95
CA LEU A 149 9.79 -4.70 -1.81
C LEU A 149 10.40 -4.71 -3.23
N VAL A 150 10.69 -3.54 -3.80
CA VAL A 150 11.38 -3.43 -5.10
C VAL A 150 12.75 -4.08 -5.04
N ALA A 151 13.55 -3.80 -4.00
CA ALA A 151 14.88 -4.38 -3.84
C ALA A 151 14.83 -5.92 -3.76
N ILE A 152 13.85 -6.48 -3.05
CA ILE A 152 13.63 -7.94 -3.00
C ILE A 152 13.32 -8.49 -4.40
N TYR A 153 12.42 -7.88 -5.16
CA TYR A 153 12.10 -8.33 -6.52
C TYR A 153 13.31 -8.29 -7.45
N VAL A 154 14.06 -7.20 -7.41
CA VAL A 154 15.30 -7.05 -8.22
C VAL A 154 16.32 -8.11 -7.84
N SER A 155 16.52 -8.37 -6.55
CA SER A 155 17.44 -9.41 -6.07
C SER A 155 17.02 -10.80 -6.55
N VAL A 156 15.74 -11.15 -6.50
CA VAL A 156 15.21 -12.43 -6.99
C VAL A 156 15.44 -12.57 -8.49
N ILE A 157 15.23 -11.51 -9.27
CA ILE A 157 15.47 -11.53 -10.73
C ILE A 157 16.96 -11.77 -11.01
N ILE A 158 17.87 -11.06 -10.35
CA ILE A 158 19.32 -11.22 -10.53
C ILE A 158 19.74 -12.64 -10.19
N ILE A 159 19.30 -13.18 -9.06
CA ILE A 159 19.61 -14.56 -8.64
C ILE A 159 19.09 -15.55 -9.68
N SER A 160 17.86 -15.37 -10.18
CA SER A 160 17.28 -16.26 -11.20
C SER A 160 18.08 -16.24 -12.51
N ILE A 161 18.55 -15.07 -12.94
CA ILE A 161 19.40 -14.92 -14.13
C ILE A 161 20.74 -15.64 -13.92
N VAL A 162 21.39 -15.42 -12.80
CA VAL A 162 22.67 -16.07 -12.47
C VAL A 162 22.52 -17.59 -12.45
N LEU A 163 21.50 -18.11 -11.78
CA LEU A 163 21.24 -19.56 -11.74
C LEU A 163 20.94 -20.13 -13.13
N PHE A 164 20.21 -19.38 -13.98
CA PHE A 164 19.95 -19.79 -15.36
C PHE A 164 21.26 -19.92 -16.17
N PHE A 165 22.17 -18.94 -16.07
CA PHE A 165 23.46 -19.00 -16.77
C PHE A 165 24.36 -20.13 -16.24
N LEU A 166 24.44 -20.33 -14.94
CA LEU A 166 25.17 -21.43 -14.34
C LEU A 166 24.64 -22.79 -14.83
N PHE A 167 23.32 -22.95 -14.87
CA PHE A 167 22.70 -24.16 -15.39
C PHE A 167 23.00 -24.37 -16.87
N ALA A 168 22.87 -23.31 -17.68
CA ALA A 168 23.14 -23.38 -19.14
C ALA A 168 24.60 -23.78 -19.43
N THR A 169 25.57 -23.32 -18.65
CA THR A 169 26.99 -23.69 -18.81
C THR A 169 27.27 -25.13 -18.40
N THR A 170 26.54 -25.65 -17.41
CA THR A 170 26.73 -27.07 -16.97
C THR A 170 26.08 -28.07 -17.92
N VAL A 171 24.99 -27.72 -18.59
CA VAL A 171 24.27 -28.61 -19.51
C VAL A 171 24.90 -28.66 -20.92
N ASN A 172 25.57 -27.58 -21.36
CA ASN A 172 26.25 -27.51 -22.67
C ASN A 172 27.76 -27.22 -22.56
N PRO A 173 28.58 -28.15 -22.01
CA PRO A 173 30.01 -27.94 -21.92
C PRO A 173 30.74 -27.99 -23.27
N THR A 174 30.08 -28.46 -24.32
CA THR A 174 30.74 -28.75 -25.64
C THR A 174 30.97 -27.51 -26.50
N ASN A 175 30.42 -26.35 -26.19
CA ASN A 175 30.57 -25.14 -27.01
C ASN A 175 31.88 -24.37 -26.74
N PHE A 176 32.75 -24.81 -25.82
CA PHE A 176 34.04 -24.17 -25.50
C PHE A 176 35.27 -24.95 -25.94
N VAL A 177 35.09 -26.04 -26.71
CA VAL A 177 36.25 -26.70 -27.33
C VAL A 177 36.64 -25.87 -28.56
N SER A 178 37.72 -25.11 -28.44
CA SER A 178 38.36 -24.41 -29.55
C SER A 178 38.69 -25.38 -30.67
N PRO A 179 38.52 -25.03 -31.95
CA PRO A 179 38.96 -25.85 -33.07
C PRO A 179 40.49 -26.03 -32.96
N SER A 180 40.92 -27.26 -32.72
CA SER A 180 42.34 -27.64 -32.87
C SER A 180 42.72 -27.45 -34.34
N TYR A 181 43.50 -26.44 -34.62
CA TYR A 181 44.17 -26.29 -35.91
C TYR A 181 45.25 -27.38 -36.01
N HIS A 182 44.98 -28.44 -36.77
CA HIS A 182 46.02 -29.32 -37.24
C HIS A 182 46.70 -28.64 -38.44
N PHE A 183 48.00 -28.31 -38.28
CA PHE A 183 48.93 -28.01 -39.35
C PHE A 183 49.47 -29.31 -39.96
#